data_2dabf81416ded641d3aa50b4f2bf6808
#
_entry.id   2dabf81416ded641d3aa50b4f2bf6808
#
_cell.length_a   1.000
_cell.length_b   1.000
_cell.length_c   1.000
_cell.angle_alpha   90.00
_cell.angle_beta   90.00
_cell.angle_gamma   90.00
#
_symmetry.space_group_name_H-M   'P 1'
#
loop_
_entity.id
_entity.type
_entity.pdbx_description
1 polymer ?
#
loop_
_entity_poly.entity_id
_entity_poly.type
_entity_poly.pdbx_seq_one_letter_code
_entity_poly.pdbx_strand_id
1 'polypeptide(L)'
;MESVQTELDLYGLVFPDKEIELTKLEKKVFDLIPVGKENAKTGSYIADTLDISLRHVTGLVKKLRLKHCDIGSTTYEGYYRFKNHAEYQEYMHRLETEQKGRNEVIEAMRLTPMAKKLTVEMNQTAKQKTRKKEQ
;
A
#
# COMPACT_ATOMS: atom_id res chain seq x y z
N MET A 1 22.33 -8.00 -28.30
CA MET A 1 21.72 -8.33 -27.08
C MET A 1 21.41 -7.11 -26.23
N GLU A 2 20.27 -7.10 -25.81
CA GLU A 2 19.79 -6.00 -25.05
C GLU A 2 20.48 -5.87 -23.71
N SER A 3 20.75 -4.71 -23.32
CA SER A 3 21.33 -4.45 -22.05
C SER A 3 20.39 -4.85 -20.93
N VAL A 4 20.96 -5.36 -19.85
CA VAL A 4 20.19 -5.65 -18.64
C VAL A 4 20.22 -4.50 -17.67
N GLN A 5 20.62 -3.34 -18.13
CA GLN A 5 20.67 -2.17 -17.27
C GLN A 5 19.28 -1.70 -16.89
N THR A 6 19.14 -1.23 -15.67
CA THR A 6 17.93 -0.61 -15.21
C THR A 6 17.77 0.75 -15.88
N GLU A 7 16.59 1.05 -16.37
CA GLU A 7 16.31 2.33 -17.00
C GLU A 7 16.08 3.41 -15.96
N LEU A 8 16.61 4.60 -16.24
CA LEU A 8 16.33 5.80 -15.48
C LEU A 8 15.29 6.61 -16.23
N ASP A 9 14.24 7.04 -15.56
CA ASP A 9 13.29 7.94 -16.16
C ASP A 9 13.77 9.40 -16.07
N LEU A 10 12.96 10.33 -16.54
CA LEU A 10 13.28 11.76 -16.55
C LEU A 10 13.39 12.35 -15.14
N TYR A 11 12.91 11.66 -14.13
CA TYR A 11 12.91 12.11 -12.75
C TYR A 11 13.97 11.43 -11.89
N GLY A 12 14.84 10.64 -12.51
CA GLY A 12 15.90 9.94 -11.80
C GLY A 12 15.48 8.66 -11.10
N LEU A 13 14.27 8.18 -11.38
CA LEU A 13 13.80 6.93 -10.83
C LEU A 13 14.48 5.74 -11.53
N VAL A 14 14.76 4.71 -10.78
CA VAL A 14 15.38 3.49 -11.29
C VAL A 14 14.37 2.36 -11.24
N PHE A 15 14.07 1.76 -12.39
CA PHE A 15 13.12 0.68 -12.48
C PHE A 15 13.85 -0.67 -12.45
N PRO A 16 13.25 -1.69 -11.80
CA PRO A 16 13.87 -3.02 -11.80
C PRO A 16 13.88 -3.61 -13.21
N ASP A 17 14.99 -4.22 -13.57
CA ASP A 17 15.15 -4.91 -14.84
C ASP A 17 15.04 -6.42 -14.71
N LYS A 18 14.72 -6.90 -13.53
CA LYS A 18 14.54 -8.31 -13.22
C LYS A 18 13.09 -8.71 -13.38
N GLU A 19 12.88 -9.89 -13.94
CA GLU A 19 11.55 -10.49 -13.92
C GLU A 19 11.15 -10.81 -12.49
N ILE A 20 9.90 -10.52 -12.14
CA ILE A 20 9.40 -10.71 -10.79
C ILE A 20 8.72 -12.06 -10.69
N GLU A 21 9.15 -12.86 -9.72
CA GLU A 21 8.57 -14.18 -9.49
C GLU A 21 7.33 -14.07 -8.61
N LEU A 22 6.25 -14.68 -9.08
CA LEU A 22 5.01 -14.78 -8.33
C LEU A 22 4.84 -16.22 -7.84
N THR A 23 4.28 -16.38 -6.64
CA THR A 23 3.87 -17.70 -6.18
C THR A 23 2.68 -18.18 -7.03
N LYS A 24 2.37 -19.48 -6.96
CA LYS A 24 1.23 -20.03 -7.70
C LYS A 24 -0.07 -19.33 -7.36
N LEU A 25 -0.31 -19.08 -6.07
CA LEU A 25 -1.54 -18.44 -5.63
C LEU A 25 -1.58 -16.97 -6.02
N GLU A 26 -0.46 -16.25 -5.90
CA GLU A 26 -0.36 -14.87 -6.38
C GLU A 26 -0.68 -14.79 -7.86
N LYS A 27 -0.16 -15.71 -8.65
CA LYS A 27 -0.44 -15.72 -10.08
C LYS A 27 -1.92 -15.99 -10.37
N LYS A 28 -2.54 -16.90 -9.64
CA LYS A 28 -3.98 -17.16 -9.79
C LYS A 28 -4.81 -15.93 -9.49
N VAL A 29 -4.48 -15.20 -8.42
CA VAL A 29 -5.16 -13.95 -8.08
C VAL A 29 -4.94 -12.93 -9.19
N PHE A 30 -3.70 -12.75 -9.61
CA PHE A 30 -3.36 -11.78 -10.67
C PHE A 30 -4.09 -12.07 -11.97
N ASP A 31 -4.17 -13.34 -12.36
CA ASP A 31 -4.84 -13.75 -13.60
C ASP A 31 -6.36 -13.50 -13.55
N LEU A 32 -6.96 -13.48 -12.36
CA LEU A 32 -8.38 -13.18 -12.20
C LEU A 32 -8.68 -11.68 -12.21
N ILE A 33 -7.66 -10.84 -12.04
CA ILE A 33 -7.83 -9.39 -12.05
C ILE A 33 -7.80 -8.91 -13.50
N PRO A 34 -8.92 -8.40 -14.01
CA PRO A 34 -9.00 -8.01 -15.43
C PRO A 34 -8.31 -6.69 -15.71
N VAL A 35 -8.02 -6.46 -16.99
CA VAL A 35 -7.48 -5.20 -17.45
C VAL A 35 -8.63 -4.21 -17.67
N GLY A 36 -8.45 -2.99 -17.15
CA GLY A 36 -9.41 -1.92 -17.30
C GLY A 36 -10.33 -1.76 -16.11
N LYS A 37 -10.47 -0.53 -15.66
CA LYS A 37 -11.32 -0.19 -14.50
C LYS A 37 -12.78 -0.62 -14.72
N GLU A 38 -13.26 -0.51 -15.95
CA GLU A 38 -14.64 -0.88 -16.31
C GLU A 38 -14.90 -2.37 -16.15
N ASN A 39 -13.85 -3.19 -16.10
CA ASN A 39 -13.97 -4.64 -15.97
C ASN A 39 -13.66 -5.13 -14.55
N ALA A 40 -13.46 -4.23 -13.60
CA ALA A 40 -13.02 -4.57 -12.24
C ALA A 40 -13.84 -5.70 -11.62
N LYS A 41 -13.16 -6.54 -10.85
CA LYS A 41 -13.78 -7.66 -10.11
C LYS A 41 -13.57 -7.45 -8.63
N THR A 42 -14.62 -7.72 -7.86
CA THR A 42 -14.53 -7.56 -6.40
C THR A 42 -13.60 -8.59 -5.76
N GLY A 43 -13.08 -8.24 -4.60
CA GLY A 43 -12.30 -9.19 -3.82
C GLY A 43 -13.11 -10.43 -3.46
N SER A 44 -14.40 -10.27 -3.20
CA SER A 44 -15.30 -11.39 -2.92
C SER A 44 -15.41 -12.34 -4.10
N TYR A 45 -15.50 -11.83 -5.32
CA TYR A 45 -15.53 -12.67 -6.52
C TYR A 45 -14.24 -13.51 -6.61
N ILE A 46 -13.10 -12.90 -6.38
CA ILE A 46 -11.81 -13.60 -6.43
C ILE A 46 -11.73 -14.65 -5.32
N ALA A 47 -12.15 -14.27 -4.12
CA ALA A 47 -12.15 -15.17 -2.96
C ALA A 47 -13.00 -16.40 -3.22
N ASP A 48 -14.22 -16.20 -3.72
CA ASP A 48 -15.14 -17.29 -4.02
C ASP A 48 -14.61 -18.19 -5.14
N THR A 49 -14.03 -17.58 -6.18
CA THR A 49 -13.49 -18.33 -7.32
C THR A 49 -12.34 -19.24 -6.89
N LEU A 50 -11.48 -18.78 -5.99
CA LEU A 50 -10.30 -19.51 -5.55
C LEU A 50 -10.51 -20.28 -4.25
N ASP A 51 -11.70 -20.19 -3.67
CA ASP A 51 -12.03 -20.84 -2.39
C ASP A 51 -11.04 -20.44 -1.28
N ILE A 52 -10.81 -19.14 -1.15
CA ILE A 52 -10.00 -18.57 -0.08
C ILE A 52 -10.76 -17.41 0.55
N SER A 53 -10.31 -16.94 1.71
CA SER A 53 -11.00 -15.85 2.40
C SER A 53 -10.74 -14.50 1.70
N LEU A 54 -11.66 -13.57 1.90
CA LEU A 54 -11.49 -12.20 1.40
C LEU A 54 -10.23 -11.56 1.98
N ARG A 55 -9.97 -11.82 3.25
CA ARG A 55 -8.75 -11.32 3.92
C ARG A 55 -7.49 -11.86 3.24
N HIS A 56 -7.51 -13.11 2.84
CA HIS A 56 -6.39 -13.72 2.11
C HIS A 56 -6.19 -13.04 0.76
N VAL A 57 -7.27 -12.76 0.03
CA VAL A 57 -7.19 -12.02 -1.24
C VAL A 57 -6.56 -10.65 -1.03
N THR A 58 -7.01 -9.90 -0.03
CA THR A 58 -6.48 -8.58 0.28
C THR A 58 -4.98 -8.64 0.56
N GLY A 59 -4.54 -9.63 1.32
CA GLY A 59 -3.12 -9.83 1.60
C GLY A 59 -2.30 -10.18 0.37
N LEU A 60 -2.85 -11.02 -0.51
CA LEU A 60 -2.19 -11.40 -1.76
C LEU A 60 -2.09 -10.21 -2.72
N VAL A 61 -3.13 -9.38 -2.81
CA VAL A 61 -3.07 -8.16 -3.62
C VAL A 61 -2.00 -7.22 -3.11
N LYS A 62 -1.88 -7.07 -1.79
CA LYS A 62 -0.81 -6.26 -1.21
C LYS A 62 0.57 -6.78 -1.62
N LYS A 63 0.78 -8.10 -1.53
CA LYS A 63 2.04 -8.72 -1.94
C LYS A 63 2.33 -8.50 -3.42
N LEU A 64 1.30 -8.61 -4.27
CA LEU A 64 1.45 -8.35 -5.70
C LEU A 64 1.87 -6.90 -5.95
N ARG A 65 1.24 -5.95 -5.26
CA ARG A 65 1.61 -4.54 -5.38
C ARG A 65 3.03 -4.27 -4.92
N LEU A 66 3.47 -4.93 -3.84
CA LEU A 66 4.84 -4.81 -3.36
C LEU A 66 5.84 -5.42 -4.35
N LYS A 67 5.38 -6.33 -5.20
CA LYS A 67 6.18 -6.91 -6.29
C LYS A 67 6.02 -6.11 -7.58
N HIS A 68 5.45 -4.91 -7.51
CA HIS A 68 5.35 -3.95 -8.60
C HIS A 68 4.35 -4.34 -9.70
N CYS A 69 3.31 -5.08 -9.33
CA CYS A 69 2.22 -5.40 -10.26
C CYS A 69 1.24 -4.22 -10.34
N ASP A 70 0.78 -3.94 -11.56
CA ASP A 70 -0.08 -2.79 -11.85
C ASP A 70 -1.54 -3.04 -11.47
N ILE A 71 -1.84 -3.01 -10.18
CA ILE A 71 -3.19 -3.29 -9.69
C ILE A 71 -3.79 -2.05 -9.02
N GLY A 72 -4.87 -1.54 -9.59
CA GLY A 72 -5.69 -0.52 -8.96
C GLY A 72 -6.92 -1.12 -8.31
N SER A 73 -7.65 -0.30 -7.59
CA SER A 73 -8.91 -0.72 -7.00
C SER A 73 -9.84 0.47 -6.82
N THR A 74 -11.15 0.17 -6.76
CA THR A 74 -12.17 1.12 -6.38
C THR A 74 -12.88 0.60 -5.14
N THR A 75 -13.59 1.49 -4.45
CA THR A 75 -14.30 1.11 -3.24
C THR A 75 -15.39 0.07 -3.50
N TYR A 76 -16.09 0.19 -4.61
CA TYR A 76 -17.27 -0.63 -4.89
C TYR A 76 -17.09 -1.66 -5.99
N GLU A 77 -16.24 -1.37 -6.97
CA GLU A 77 -16.11 -2.21 -8.16
C GLU A 77 -15.02 -3.27 -8.03
N GLY A 78 -14.04 -3.04 -7.16
CA GLY A 78 -13.00 -4.00 -6.88
C GLY A 78 -11.68 -3.71 -7.57
N TYR A 79 -10.98 -4.79 -7.94
CA TYR A 79 -9.62 -4.73 -8.46
C TYR A 79 -9.60 -4.76 -9.98
N TYR A 80 -8.62 -4.08 -10.57
CA TYR A 80 -8.37 -4.07 -12.01
C TYR A 80 -6.89 -3.82 -12.27
N ARG A 81 -6.43 -4.23 -13.44
CA ARG A 81 -5.08 -3.87 -13.90
C ARG A 81 -5.21 -2.64 -14.78
N PHE A 82 -4.25 -1.73 -14.67
CA PHE A 82 -4.30 -0.48 -15.44
C PHE A 82 -4.18 -0.77 -16.93
N LYS A 83 -5.12 -0.26 -17.71
CA LYS A 83 -5.06 -0.41 -19.17
C LYS A 83 -4.28 0.71 -19.84
N ASN A 84 -4.07 1.84 -19.14
CA ASN A 84 -3.32 2.98 -19.67
C ASN A 84 -2.82 3.86 -18.53
N HIS A 85 -2.04 4.87 -18.88
CA HIS A 85 -1.46 5.80 -17.92
C HIS A 85 -2.51 6.59 -17.15
N ALA A 86 -3.63 6.92 -17.79
CA ALA A 86 -4.68 7.70 -17.15
C ALA A 86 -5.26 6.95 -15.95
N GLU A 87 -5.51 5.65 -16.08
CA GLU A 87 -6.00 4.85 -14.96
C GLU A 87 -4.99 4.77 -13.82
N TYR A 88 -3.72 4.61 -14.15
CA TYR A 88 -2.65 4.61 -13.17
C TYR A 88 -2.58 5.94 -12.42
N GLN A 89 -2.57 7.05 -13.15
CA GLN A 89 -2.47 8.38 -12.57
C GLN A 89 -3.68 8.69 -11.69
N GLU A 90 -4.87 8.32 -12.11
CA GLU A 90 -6.09 8.51 -11.32
C GLU A 90 -6.00 7.76 -9.99
N TYR A 91 -5.58 6.50 -10.05
CA TYR A 91 -5.46 5.67 -8.86
C TYR A 91 -4.40 6.23 -7.90
N MET A 92 -3.22 6.58 -8.40
CA MET A 92 -2.14 7.13 -7.58
C MET A 92 -2.52 8.47 -6.95
N HIS A 93 -3.20 9.33 -7.72
CA HIS A 93 -3.67 10.61 -7.19
C HIS A 93 -4.63 10.38 -6.01
N ARG A 94 -5.53 9.42 -6.14
CA ARG A 94 -6.46 9.11 -5.05
C ARG A 94 -5.74 8.58 -3.81
N LEU A 95 -4.77 7.68 -3.99
CA LEU A 95 -3.98 7.16 -2.87
C LEU A 95 -3.21 8.27 -2.16
N GLU A 96 -2.59 9.14 -2.92
CA GLU A 96 -1.81 10.25 -2.35
C GLU A 96 -2.71 11.23 -1.60
N THR A 97 -3.90 11.51 -2.13
CA THR A 97 -4.87 12.37 -1.48
C THR A 97 -5.37 11.74 -0.18
N GLU A 98 -5.68 10.44 -0.18
CA GLU A 98 -6.09 9.72 1.01
C GLU A 98 -4.98 9.71 2.06
N GLN A 99 -3.74 9.51 1.65
CA GLN A 99 -2.59 9.52 2.57
C GLN A 99 -2.40 10.89 3.20
N LYS A 100 -2.55 11.95 2.42
CA LYS A 100 -2.47 13.31 2.94
C LYS A 100 -3.54 13.54 4.01
N GLY A 101 -4.77 13.11 3.74
CA GLY A 101 -5.86 13.22 4.71
C GLY A 101 -5.57 12.45 6.00
N ARG A 102 -5.04 11.25 5.89
CA ARG A 102 -4.64 10.47 7.06
C ARG A 102 -3.54 11.15 7.85
N ASN A 103 -2.57 11.74 7.17
CA ASN A 103 -1.48 12.46 7.83
C ASN A 103 -2.02 13.67 8.59
N GLU A 104 -2.97 14.39 8.03
CA GLU A 104 -3.61 15.53 8.70
C GLU A 104 -4.30 15.10 10.00
N VAL A 105 -5.01 13.96 9.97
CA VAL A 105 -5.64 13.42 11.17
C VAL A 105 -4.60 12.99 12.19
N ILE A 106 -3.54 12.32 11.76
CA ILE A 106 -2.46 11.89 12.66
C ILE A 106 -1.84 13.10 13.35
N GLU A 107 -1.54 14.15 12.61
CA GLU A 107 -0.98 15.37 13.18
C GLU A 107 -1.93 16.00 14.20
N ALA A 108 -3.22 16.07 13.86
CA ALA A 108 -4.22 16.60 14.77
C ALA A 108 -4.33 15.76 16.05
N MET A 109 -4.29 14.44 15.91
CA MET A 109 -4.41 13.54 17.05
C MET A 109 -3.22 13.62 18.00
N ARG A 110 -2.07 14.05 17.52
CA ARG A 110 -0.89 14.26 18.36
C ARG A 110 -1.05 15.45 19.32
N LEU A 111 -2.05 16.29 19.08
CA LEU A 111 -2.30 17.49 19.87
C LEU A 111 -3.55 17.37 20.75
N THR A 112 -4.10 16.17 20.90
CA THR A 112 -5.27 15.94 21.75
C THR A 112 -4.92 16.04 23.23
N PRO A 113 -5.92 16.27 24.10
CA PRO A 113 -5.66 16.24 25.55
C PRO A 113 -5.01 14.94 26.03
N MET A 114 -5.42 13.81 25.49
CA MET A 114 -4.83 12.52 25.88
C MET A 114 -3.37 12.42 25.47
N ALA A 115 -3.02 12.88 24.25
CA ALA A 115 -1.64 12.87 23.79
C ALA A 115 -0.77 13.77 24.66
N LYS A 116 -1.27 14.94 25.05
CA LYS A 116 -0.56 15.86 25.93
C LYS A 116 -0.31 15.22 27.31
N LYS A 117 -1.32 14.56 27.85
CA LYS A 117 -1.21 13.87 29.16
C LYS A 117 -0.14 12.78 29.10
N LEU A 118 -0.13 11.98 28.04
CA LEU A 118 0.87 10.92 27.88
C LEU A 118 2.29 11.50 27.82
N THR A 119 2.49 12.60 27.09
CA THR A 119 3.79 13.25 26.98
C THR A 119 4.28 13.75 28.34
N VAL A 120 3.40 14.35 29.14
CA VAL A 120 3.74 14.79 30.49
C VAL A 120 4.15 13.62 31.38
N GLU A 121 3.41 12.52 31.33
CA GLU A 121 3.75 11.31 32.09
C GLU A 121 5.09 10.73 31.70
N MET A 122 5.37 10.65 30.40
CA MET A 122 6.65 10.15 29.89
C MET A 122 7.81 11.03 30.34
N ASN A 123 7.63 12.34 30.31
CA ASN A 123 8.66 13.28 30.76
C ASN A 123 8.95 13.14 32.27
N GLN A 124 7.91 12.95 33.04
CA GLN A 124 8.07 12.72 34.49
C GLN A 124 8.85 11.44 34.78
N THR A 125 8.53 10.37 34.06
CA THR A 125 9.25 9.09 34.19
C THR A 125 10.71 9.24 33.80
N ALA A 126 11.01 9.96 32.71
CA ALA A 126 12.38 10.20 32.28
C ALA A 126 13.18 10.99 33.35
N LYS A 127 12.55 12.01 33.91
CA LYS A 127 13.19 12.80 35.00
C LYS A 127 13.49 11.95 36.24
N GLN A 128 12.57 11.07 36.63
CA GLN A 128 12.77 10.19 37.76
C GLN A 128 13.94 9.22 37.50
N LYS A 129 14.05 8.67 36.34
CA LYS A 129 15.17 7.79 35.96
C LYS A 129 16.51 8.54 36.01
N THR A 130 16.55 9.76 35.53
CA THR A 130 17.76 10.59 35.59
C THR A 130 18.17 10.86 37.01
N ARG A 131 17.23 11.23 37.88
CA ARG A 131 17.51 11.46 39.31
C ARG A 131 18.09 10.23 40.00
N LYS A 132 17.55 9.04 39.69
CA LYS A 132 18.06 7.79 40.26
C LYS A 132 19.48 7.50 39.81
N LYS A 133 19.84 7.84 38.61
CA LYS A 133 21.20 7.66 38.09
C LYS A 133 22.21 8.61 38.73
N GLU A 134 21.76 9.78 39.11
CA GLU A 134 22.63 10.80 39.74
C GLU A 134 22.91 10.53 41.22
N GLN A 135 22.11 9.69 41.87
CA GLN A 135 22.33 9.28 43.22
C GLN A 135 23.25 8.05 43.29
#